data_1933e78638a0f381d8e8226b398bac30
#
_entry.id   1933e78638a0f381d8e8226b398bac30
#
_cell.length_a   1.000
_cell.length_b   1.000
_cell.length_c   1.000
_cell.angle_alpha   90.00
_cell.angle_beta   90.00
_cell.angle_gamma   90.00
#
_symmetry.space_group_name_H-M   'P 1'
#
loop_
_entity.id
_entity.type
_entity.pdbx_description
1 polymer ?
#
loop_
_entity_poly.entity_id
_entity_poly.type
_entity_poly.pdbx_seq_one_letter_code
_entity_poly.pdbx_strand_id
1 'polypeptide(L)'
;MAYVLQDALNIQLNPEKRREPQANQNYYLLTRTPTPTVIVECGFLSNSAEADLLTQDSYQDELAHAIFLGVLSYYESVTSTQIPSE
;
A
#
# COMPACT_ATOMS: atom_id res chain seq x y z
N MET A 1 3.41 2.23 8.54
CA MET A 1 2.30 2.11 7.56
C MET A 1 2.71 1.42 6.27
N ALA A 2 3.89 1.73 5.74
CA ALA A 2 4.31 1.15 4.46
C ALA A 2 4.40 -0.38 4.47
N TYR A 3 4.93 -0.98 5.53
CA TYR A 3 5.04 -2.44 5.62
C TYR A 3 3.66 -3.10 5.72
N VAL A 4 2.74 -2.52 6.48
CA VAL A 4 1.37 -3.05 6.63
C VAL A 4 0.64 -3.00 5.29
N LEU A 5 0.76 -1.89 4.56
CA LEU A 5 0.15 -1.75 3.24
C LEU A 5 0.77 -2.71 2.23
N GLN A 6 2.10 -2.84 2.22
CA GLN A 6 2.77 -3.75 1.29
C GLN A 6 2.39 -5.21 1.57
N ASP A 7 2.28 -5.60 2.84
CA ASP A 7 1.82 -6.93 3.20
C ASP A 7 0.40 -7.19 2.71
N ALA A 8 -0.51 -6.23 2.88
CA ALA A 8 -1.88 -6.35 2.39
C ALA A 8 -1.91 -6.52 0.86
N LEU A 9 -1.11 -5.73 0.14
CA LEU A 9 -1.02 -5.84 -1.31
C LEU A 9 -0.47 -7.21 -1.74
N ASN A 10 0.57 -7.69 -1.07
CA ASN A 10 1.17 -8.99 -1.38
C ASN A 10 0.21 -10.14 -1.13
N ILE A 11 -0.60 -10.06 -0.07
CA ILE A 11 -1.58 -11.09 0.27
C ILE A 11 -2.75 -11.07 -0.70
N GLN A 12 -3.33 -9.90 -0.95
CA GLN A 12 -4.55 -9.78 -1.76
C GLN A 12 -4.29 -9.99 -3.25
N LEU A 13 -3.17 -9.48 -3.75
CA LEU A 13 -2.85 -9.58 -5.17
C LEU A 13 -2.02 -10.80 -5.51
N ASN A 14 -1.35 -11.37 -4.50
CA ASN A 14 -0.52 -12.56 -4.65
C ASN A 14 0.41 -12.49 -5.87
N PRO A 15 1.26 -11.45 -5.98
CA PRO A 15 2.13 -11.28 -7.15
C PRO A 15 3.16 -12.40 -7.24
N GLU A 16 3.64 -12.70 -8.45
CA GLU A 16 4.70 -13.69 -8.66
C GLU A 16 5.93 -13.35 -7.83
N LYS A 17 6.24 -12.07 -7.73
CA LYS A 17 7.38 -11.58 -6.98
C LYS A 17 6.91 -10.59 -5.94
N ARG A 18 7.01 -10.97 -4.67
CA ARG A 18 6.64 -10.09 -3.57
C ARG A 18 7.57 -8.90 -3.53
N ARG A 19 6.99 -7.74 -3.19
CA ARG A 19 7.74 -6.50 -3.11
C ARG A 19 7.82 -6.04 -1.68
N GLU A 20 8.81 -5.21 -1.41
CA GLU A 20 9.03 -4.60 -0.09
C GLU A 20 8.93 -3.09 -0.20
N PRO A 21 8.47 -2.41 0.85
CA PRO A 21 8.44 -0.95 0.85
C PRO A 21 9.85 -0.38 0.81
N GLN A 22 9.99 0.75 0.14
CA GLN A 22 11.26 1.45 0.02
C GLN A 22 11.14 2.86 0.58
N ALA A 23 12.14 3.28 1.34
CA ALA A 23 12.22 4.65 1.81
C ALA A 23 12.57 5.56 0.63
N ASN A 24 11.94 6.72 0.58
CA ASN A 24 12.22 7.72 -0.43
C ASN A 24 12.22 9.11 0.20
N GLN A 25 13.35 9.78 0.09
CA GLN A 25 13.54 11.13 0.64
C GLN A 25 13.47 12.21 -0.43
N ASN A 26 13.29 11.82 -1.69
CA ASN A 26 13.29 12.77 -2.82
C ASN A 26 11.91 13.31 -3.16
N TYR A 27 10.85 12.60 -2.79
CA TYR A 27 9.50 13.06 -3.06
C TYR A 27 9.10 14.12 -2.04
N TYR A 28 8.70 15.26 -2.56
CA TYR A 28 8.32 16.42 -1.74
C TYR A 28 7.25 16.07 -0.71
N LEU A 29 6.21 15.33 -1.14
CA LEU A 29 5.11 14.96 -0.24
C LEU A 29 5.59 14.14 0.97
N LEU A 30 6.54 13.23 0.77
CA LEU A 30 7.03 12.39 1.86
C LEU A 30 7.90 13.16 2.84
N THR A 31 8.62 14.19 2.36
CA THR A 31 9.53 14.97 3.19
C THR A 31 8.86 16.13 3.90
N ARG A 32 7.71 16.59 3.41
CA ARG A 32 7.04 17.80 3.90
C ARG A 32 5.75 17.53 4.65
N THR A 33 5.21 16.32 4.59
CA THR A 33 3.97 15.98 5.26
C THR A 33 4.27 15.55 6.70
N PRO A 34 3.64 16.17 7.71
CA PRO A 34 3.92 15.86 9.13
C PRO A 34 3.21 14.60 9.63
N THR A 35 2.29 14.06 8.86
CA THR A 35 1.55 12.85 9.21
C THR A 35 2.14 11.64 8.50
N PRO A 36 1.85 10.41 8.96
CA PRO A 36 2.27 9.21 8.23
C PRO A 36 1.78 9.25 6.79
N THR A 37 2.69 9.06 5.85
CA THR A 37 2.41 9.17 4.42
C THR A 37 3.16 8.11 3.66
N VAL A 38 2.49 7.47 2.70
CA VAL A 38 3.10 6.53 1.77
C VAL A 38 2.62 6.84 0.36
N ILE A 39 3.45 6.47 -0.61
CA ILE A 39 3.07 6.48 -2.01
C ILE A 39 2.93 5.03 -2.45
N VAL A 40 1.76 4.71 -3.02
CA VAL A 40 1.50 3.37 -3.55
C VAL A 40 1.70 3.41 -5.06
N GLU A 41 2.73 2.70 -5.53
CA GLU A 41 2.97 2.53 -6.95
C GLU A 41 2.29 1.23 -7.39
N CYS A 42 1.23 1.36 -8.20
CA CYS A 42 0.37 0.23 -8.55
C CYS A 42 0.96 -0.68 -9.63
N GLY A 43 1.99 -0.23 -10.31
CA GLY A 43 2.67 -0.98 -11.37
C GLY A 43 3.44 -0.03 -12.27
N PHE A 44 4.28 -0.58 -13.12
CA PHE A 44 5.09 0.21 -14.04
C PHE A 44 4.55 0.08 -15.47
N LEU A 45 4.26 1.21 -16.10
CA LEU A 45 3.75 1.23 -17.48
C LEU A 45 4.77 0.70 -18.48
N SER A 46 6.06 0.72 -18.11
CA SER A 46 7.13 0.14 -18.93
C SER A 46 7.10 -1.39 -18.97
N ASN A 47 6.39 -2.02 -18.04
CA ASN A 47 6.16 -3.46 -18.02
C ASN A 47 4.80 -3.74 -18.65
N SER A 48 4.78 -4.43 -19.79
CA SER A 48 3.55 -4.63 -20.55
C SER A 48 2.51 -5.47 -19.79
N ALA A 49 2.94 -6.46 -19.02
CA ALA A 49 2.03 -7.27 -18.23
C ALA A 49 1.38 -6.45 -17.11
N GLU A 50 2.15 -5.61 -16.42
CA GLU A 50 1.62 -4.71 -15.38
C GLU A 50 0.71 -3.64 -15.98
N ALA A 51 1.09 -3.08 -17.14
CA ALA A 51 0.27 -2.10 -17.83
C ALA A 51 -1.09 -2.69 -18.22
N ASP A 52 -1.11 -3.93 -18.71
CA ASP A 52 -2.35 -4.62 -19.06
C ASP A 52 -3.25 -4.83 -17.83
N LEU A 53 -2.66 -5.24 -16.70
CA LEU A 53 -3.42 -5.41 -15.46
C LEU A 53 -4.05 -4.09 -15.00
N LEU A 54 -3.33 -2.99 -15.10
CA LEU A 54 -3.80 -1.68 -14.65
C LEU A 54 -5.00 -1.17 -15.44
N THR A 55 -5.25 -1.71 -16.64
CA THR A 55 -6.43 -1.34 -17.44
C THR A 55 -7.66 -2.18 -17.13
N GLN A 56 -7.55 -3.22 -16.31
CA GLN A 56 -8.64 -4.11 -15.99
C GLN A 56 -9.40 -3.65 -14.75
N ASP A 57 -10.71 -3.50 -14.86
CA ASP A 57 -11.55 -3.06 -13.76
C ASP A 57 -11.44 -3.98 -12.54
N SER A 58 -11.42 -5.30 -12.78
CA SER A 58 -11.31 -6.27 -11.69
C SER A 58 -9.99 -6.11 -10.92
N TYR A 59 -8.89 -5.85 -11.61
CA TYR A 59 -7.61 -5.64 -10.97
C TYR A 59 -7.58 -4.32 -10.20
N GLN A 60 -8.18 -3.27 -10.75
CA GLN A 60 -8.30 -1.98 -10.08
C GLN A 60 -9.10 -2.10 -8.78
N ASP A 61 -10.18 -2.89 -8.81
CA ASP A 61 -10.99 -3.16 -7.62
C ASP A 61 -10.19 -3.93 -6.57
N GLU A 62 -9.42 -4.92 -6.99
CA GLU A 62 -8.56 -5.69 -6.08
C GLU A 62 -7.49 -4.81 -5.44
N LEU A 63 -6.87 -3.91 -6.22
CA LEU A 63 -5.89 -2.95 -5.71
C LEU A 63 -6.53 -2.03 -4.68
N ALA A 64 -7.68 -1.46 -5.00
CA ALA A 64 -8.38 -0.55 -4.08
C ALA A 64 -8.76 -1.26 -2.79
N HIS A 65 -9.24 -2.49 -2.88
CA HIS A 65 -9.60 -3.28 -1.71
C HIS A 65 -8.37 -3.60 -0.85
N ALA A 66 -7.26 -3.96 -1.48
CA ALA A 66 -6.01 -4.27 -0.78
C ALA A 66 -5.48 -3.03 -0.03
N ILE A 67 -5.53 -1.87 -0.66
CA ILE A 67 -5.14 -0.61 -0.04
C ILE A 67 -6.04 -0.30 1.15
N PHE A 68 -7.35 -0.48 0.99
CA PHE A 68 -8.32 -0.28 2.06
C PHE A 68 -7.99 -1.17 3.26
N LEU A 69 -7.77 -2.46 3.03
CA LEU A 69 -7.45 -3.40 4.11
C LEU A 69 -6.14 -3.04 4.81
N GLY A 70 -5.15 -2.58 4.05
CA GLY A 70 -3.87 -2.16 4.59
C GLY A 70 -3.99 -0.92 5.48
N VAL A 71 -4.75 0.07 5.03
CA VAL A 71 -5.00 1.29 5.81
C VAL A 71 -5.79 0.96 7.08
N LEU A 72 -6.81 0.12 6.96
CA LEU A 72 -7.61 -0.31 8.11
C LEU A 72 -6.76 -1.03 9.13
N SER A 73 -5.90 -1.94 8.68
CA SER A 73 -4.98 -2.69 9.53
C SER A 73 -4.02 -1.77 10.28
N TYR A 74 -3.48 -0.77 9.57
CA TYR A 74 -2.63 0.24 10.19
C TYR A 74 -3.38 1.05 11.24
N TYR A 75 -4.58 1.51 10.89
CA TYR A 75 -5.42 2.29 11.82
C TYR A 75 -5.70 1.50 13.09
N GLU A 76 -6.08 0.24 12.96
CA GLU A 76 -6.36 -0.62 14.10
C GLU A 76 -5.12 -0.81 14.98
N SER A 77 -3.95 -0.99 14.37
CA SER A 77 -2.71 -1.19 15.13
C SER A 77 -2.34 0.06 15.93
N VAL A 78 -2.54 1.25 15.36
CA VAL A 78 -2.23 2.51 16.04
C VAL A 78 -3.23 2.80 17.14
N THR A 79 -4.52 2.61 16.87
CA THR A 79 -5.57 2.87 17.86
C THR A 79 -5.55 1.87 19.00
N SER A 80 -5.22 0.61 18.73
CA SER A 80 -5.16 -0.41 19.78
C SER A 80 -4.05 -0.13 20.80
N THR A 81 -2.96 0.51 20.38
CA THR A 81 -1.89 0.90 21.30
C THR A 81 -2.23 2.14 22.12
N GLN A 82 -3.25 2.90 21.72
CA GLN A 82 -3.68 4.13 22.39
C GLN A 82 -4.89 3.92 23.31
N ILE A 83 -5.57 2.79 23.19
CA ILE A 83 -6.73 2.48 24.03
C ILE A 83 -6.20 1.92 25.35
N PRO A 84 -6.54 2.57 26.49
CA PRO A 84 -6.10 2.05 27.79
C PRO A 84 -6.70 0.67 28.02
N SER A 85 -5.86 -0.25 28.47
CA SER A 85 -6.34 -1.55 28.91
C SER A 85 -7.05 -1.40 30.24
N GLU A 86 -8.24 -1.91 30.33
CA GLU A 86 -8.98 -1.93 31.60
C GLU A 86 -8.54 -3.04 32.50
#